data_d18d70f2b82e0e4af2de2f73be2e6f67
#
_entry.id   d18d70f2b82e0e4af2de2f73be2e6f67
#
_cell.length_a   1.000
_cell.length_b   1.000
_cell.length_c   1.000
_cell.angle_alpha   90.00
_cell.angle_beta   90.00
_cell.angle_gamma   90.00
#
_symmetry.space_group_name_H-M   'P 1'
#
loop_
_entity.id
_entity.type
_entity.pdbx_description
1 polymer ?
#
loop_
_entity_poly.entity_id
_entity_poly.type
_entity_poly.pdbx_seq_one_letter_code
_entity_poly.pdbx_strand_id
1 'polypeptide(L)'
;MKWENFTAERVASFRCKPNKQQCIYWDGKTPGLGLRVTTSNSKSYIFESTVNGKTIRMTIGKSLTWTISKAQAEATKYKALIDQGINPRKVKVDSQLAKELKARESTTLSVAWCEYLAARKEFWGERHYVDHINVIHLGGSARARSHKLTEPGVLSSLAAVRLIDLTAERVTEWAKVEGGKRAGRARLAARLLKAFLTWCSEHPAYRNIVVGNAVKNKSTRELLGKPKLLDDVLQREQLSSWFCAVKKLDNNIISSYLQALLLTGSRPNELTAIRWKDVDFRWNSLTIKDKVEGERVIPLTPYLSELLAALPRCNDFVFSSPTAASGHLIDPHSAHNKACVAAGLTMTLYGLRRSFATLSEWIETPSGIAAQIQGHKPSGVREKHYIRRPLDLLRKWHIQIEAWILKQANIDFVPQASRV
;
A
#
# COMPACT_ATOMS: atom_id res chain seq x y z
N MET A 1 40.88 52.36 -2.97
CA MET A 1 40.06 51.73 -1.92
C MET A 1 40.34 52.45 -0.63
N LYS A 2 39.29 52.92 0.12
CA LYS A 2 39.50 53.46 1.46
C LYS A 2 39.51 52.32 2.46
N TRP A 3 40.62 52.12 3.14
CA TRP A 3 40.78 51.19 4.24
C TRP A 3 40.50 51.92 5.56
N GLU A 4 39.53 51.41 6.34
CA GLU A 4 39.15 52.07 7.60
C GLU A 4 39.05 51.00 8.69
N ASN A 5 39.58 51.25 9.88
CA ASN A 5 39.42 50.31 10.99
C ASN A 5 37.96 50.25 11.42
N PHE A 6 37.38 49.09 11.43
CA PHE A 6 35.99 48.89 11.87
C PHE A 6 35.87 49.08 13.38
N THR A 7 35.11 50.09 13.79
CA THR A 7 34.58 50.27 15.15
C THR A 7 33.06 50.27 15.11
N ALA A 8 32.42 50.05 16.24
CA ALA A 8 30.96 50.04 16.30
C ALA A 8 30.32 51.31 15.76
N GLU A 9 30.88 52.47 16.13
CA GLU A 9 30.44 53.80 15.68
C GLU A 9 30.59 53.97 14.17
N ARG A 10 31.75 53.61 13.62
CA ARG A 10 32.00 53.71 12.17
C ARG A 10 31.10 52.77 11.37
N VAL A 11 30.93 51.53 11.80
CA VAL A 11 30.02 50.56 11.17
C VAL A 11 28.59 51.11 11.21
N ALA A 12 28.18 51.79 12.29
CA ALA A 12 26.86 52.41 12.37
C ALA A 12 26.73 53.62 11.43
N SER A 13 27.79 54.41 11.24
CA SER A 13 27.77 55.62 10.42
C SER A 13 27.85 55.38 8.91
N PHE A 14 28.39 54.26 8.45
CA PHE A 14 28.53 53.99 7.02
C PHE A 14 27.17 53.97 6.29
N ARG A 15 27.11 54.66 5.14
CA ARG A 15 25.92 54.78 4.28
C ARG A 15 26.26 54.50 2.83
N CYS A 16 25.27 54.01 2.08
CA CYS A 16 25.45 53.90 0.63
C CYS A 16 25.34 55.27 -0.04
N LYS A 17 26.22 55.55 -1.03
CA LYS A 17 26.16 56.79 -1.81
C LYS A 17 24.89 56.81 -2.67
N PRO A 18 24.24 58.00 -2.89
CA PRO A 18 22.97 58.09 -3.63
C PRO A 18 22.98 57.47 -5.03
N ASN A 19 24.13 57.51 -5.71
CA ASN A 19 24.25 57.03 -7.10
C ASN A 19 24.75 55.59 -7.22
N LYS A 20 24.74 54.81 -6.14
CA LYS A 20 25.17 53.40 -6.14
C LYS A 20 24.14 52.51 -5.47
N GLN A 21 23.90 51.34 -6.03
CA GLN A 21 23.01 50.33 -5.41
C GLN A 21 23.58 49.73 -4.11
N GLN A 22 24.93 49.69 -3.99
CA GLN A 22 25.66 49.24 -2.81
C GLN A 22 27.04 49.87 -2.74
N CYS A 23 27.51 50.04 -1.51
CA CYS A 23 28.87 50.48 -1.23
C CYS A 23 29.57 49.45 -0.34
N ILE A 24 30.86 49.24 -0.57
CA ILE A 24 31.70 48.34 0.24
C ILE A 24 32.80 49.17 0.90
N TYR A 25 32.89 49.03 2.21
CA TYR A 25 33.94 49.59 3.06
C TYR A 25 34.85 48.47 3.51
N TRP A 26 36.15 48.63 3.43
CA TRP A 26 37.14 47.61 3.72
C TRP A 26 37.76 47.82 5.09
N ASP A 27 37.91 46.72 5.87
CA ASP A 27 38.58 46.79 7.18
C ASP A 27 40.10 46.92 7.04
N GLY A 28 40.67 47.90 7.71
CA GLY A 28 42.13 48.14 7.71
C GLY A 28 42.91 47.11 8.51
N LYS A 29 42.28 46.40 9.45
CA LYS A 29 42.93 45.40 10.30
C LYS A 29 42.92 43.99 9.72
N THR A 30 41.86 43.63 8.97
CA THR A 30 41.67 42.26 8.49
C THR A 30 41.58 42.25 6.97
N PRO A 31 42.63 41.78 6.28
CA PRO A 31 42.64 41.70 4.82
C PRO A 31 41.48 40.91 4.26
N GLY A 32 40.78 41.49 3.28
CA GLY A 32 39.64 40.83 2.64
C GLY A 32 38.30 41.01 3.36
N LEU A 33 38.26 41.51 4.59
CA LEU A 33 37.00 41.82 5.26
C LEU A 33 36.44 43.16 4.76
N GLY A 34 35.19 43.14 4.34
CA GLY A 34 34.44 44.33 3.95
C GLY A 34 33.06 44.39 4.60
N LEU A 35 32.52 45.61 4.68
CA LEU A 35 31.13 45.88 5.04
C LEU A 35 30.37 46.32 3.79
N ARG A 36 29.45 45.59 3.33
CA ARG A 36 28.53 45.94 2.24
C ARG A 36 27.32 46.65 2.84
N VAL A 37 27.05 47.85 2.35
CA VAL A 37 25.93 48.71 2.71
C VAL A 37 25.07 48.92 1.48
N THR A 38 23.78 48.60 1.53
CA THR A 38 22.81 48.80 0.44
C THR A 38 22.12 50.16 0.55
N THR A 39 21.37 50.55 -0.48
CA THR A 39 20.56 51.78 -0.48
C THR A 39 19.50 51.76 0.64
N SER A 40 18.96 50.59 0.99
CA SER A 40 18.04 50.38 2.13
C SER A 40 18.77 50.40 3.49
N ASN A 41 20.03 50.81 3.53
CA ASN A 41 20.88 50.80 4.72
C ASN A 41 21.07 49.44 5.40
N SER A 42 20.79 48.34 4.70
CA SER A 42 21.13 47.00 5.19
C SER A 42 22.66 46.81 5.14
N LYS A 43 23.23 46.35 6.25
CA LYS A 43 24.69 46.20 6.42
C LYS A 43 25.04 44.71 6.60
N SER A 44 25.99 44.21 5.80
CA SER A 44 26.44 42.81 5.88
C SER A 44 27.97 42.77 5.77
N TYR A 45 28.60 42.01 6.66
CA TYR A 45 30.02 41.69 6.52
C TYR A 45 30.21 40.73 5.37
N ILE A 46 31.20 41.00 4.54
CA ILE A 46 31.61 40.20 3.41
C ILE A 46 33.09 39.91 3.49
N PHE A 47 33.51 38.83 2.89
CA PHE A 47 34.91 38.50 2.66
C PHE A 47 35.17 38.44 1.16
N GLU A 48 36.23 39.05 0.70
CA GLU A 48 36.66 39.02 -0.70
C GLU A 48 38.16 38.73 -0.78
N SER A 49 38.52 37.80 -1.64
CA SER A 49 39.93 37.48 -1.93
C SER A 49 40.04 36.79 -3.29
N THR A 50 41.25 36.58 -3.77
CA THR A 50 41.52 35.92 -5.05
C THR A 50 42.08 34.53 -4.83
N VAL A 51 41.51 33.54 -5.50
CA VAL A 51 41.96 32.13 -5.52
C VAL A 51 42.16 31.72 -6.97
N ASN A 52 43.34 31.21 -7.31
CA ASN A 52 43.67 30.76 -8.67
C ASN A 52 43.28 31.78 -9.77
N GLY A 53 43.60 33.07 -9.54
CA GLY A 53 43.31 34.17 -10.47
C GLY A 53 41.82 34.61 -10.51
N LYS A 54 40.91 33.98 -9.74
CA LYS A 54 39.48 34.37 -9.69
C LYS A 54 39.10 34.98 -8.36
N THR A 55 38.42 36.14 -8.41
CA THR A 55 37.94 36.83 -7.22
C THR A 55 36.73 36.08 -6.63
N ILE A 56 36.82 35.77 -5.35
CA ILE A 56 35.72 35.15 -4.59
C ILE A 56 35.21 36.19 -3.58
N ARG A 57 33.87 36.40 -3.59
CA ARG A 57 33.21 37.23 -2.58
C ARG A 57 32.18 36.38 -1.83
N MET A 58 32.26 36.36 -0.49
CA MET A 58 31.38 35.60 0.39
C MET A 58 30.72 36.50 1.41
N THR A 59 29.45 36.27 1.72
CA THR A 59 28.78 36.99 2.81
C THR A 59 29.02 36.21 4.11
N ILE A 60 29.55 36.93 5.13
CA ILE A 60 29.77 36.40 6.49
C ILE A 60 28.45 36.44 7.26
N GLY A 61 27.82 37.63 7.34
CA GLY A 61 26.56 37.80 8.02
C GLY A 61 26.12 39.25 8.17
N LYS A 62 24.92 39.49 8.68
CA LYS A 62 24.40 40.83 8.93
C LYS A 62 25.09 41.46 10.14
N SER A 63 25.38 42.75 10.07
CA SER A 63 26.03 43.50 11.18
C SER A 63 25.19 43.57 12.46
N LEU A 64 23.89 43.33 12.38
CA LEU A 64 22.99 43.22 13.53
C LEU A 64 23.20 41.95 14.35
N THR A 65 23.65 40.87 13.71
CA THR A 65 23.80 39.54 14.33
C THR A 65 25.26 39.12 14.50
N TRP A 66 26.18 39.81 13.81
CA TRP A 66 27.60 39.53 13.85
C TRP A 66 28.36 40.72 14.47
N THR A 67 29.14 40.46 15.52
CA THR A 67 30.08 41.46 16.04
C THR A 67 31.28 41.62 15.12
N ILE A 68 31.95 42.79 15.17
CA ILE A 68 33.15 43.07 14.37
C ILE A 68 34.20 41.97 14.62
N SER A 69 34.48 41.62 15.88
CA SER A 69 35.47 40.60 16.25
C SER A 69 35.16 39.25 15.65
N LYS A 70 33.87 38.81 15.68
CA LYS A 70 33.47 37.57 15.05
C LYS A 70 33.63 37.58 13.53
N ALA A 71 33.31 38.72 12.90
CA ALA A 71 33.46 38.87 11.45
C ALA A 71 34.97 38.88 11.04
N GLN A 72 35.83 39.53 11.84
CA GLN A 72 37.28 39.51 11.64
C GLN A 72 37.86 38.10 11.80
N ALA A 73 37.46 37.37 12.84
CA ALA A 73 37.89 35.98 13.06
C ALA A 73 37.49 35.06 11.90
N GLU A 74 36.26 35.20 11.37
CA GLU A 74 35.77 34.38 10.26
C GLU A 74 36.48 34.75 8.94
N ALA A 75 36.73 36.04 8.70
CA ALA A 75 37.51 36.48 7.55
C ALA A 75 38.95 35.96 7.59
N THR A 76 39.59 35.94 8.76
CA THR A 76 40.94 35.37 8.96
C THR A 76 40.95 33.89 8.66
N LYS A 77 39.93 33.13 9.07
CA LYS A 77 39.78 31.69 8.71
C LYS A 77 39.68 31.50 7.20
N TYR A 78 38.85 32.30 6.53
CA TYR A 78 38.72 32.20 5.07
C TYR A 78 40.03 32.55 4.37
N LYS A 79 40.77 33.57 4.88
CA LYS A 79 42.06 33.91 4.34
C LYS A 79 43.08 32.77 4.49
N ALA A 80 43.15 32.12 5.65
CA ALA A 80 44.03 31.00 5.89
C ALA A 80 43.73 29.81 4.93
N LEU A 81 42.43 29.51 4.64
CA LEU A 81 42.06 28.49 3.66
C LEU A 81 42.56 28.87 2.24
N ILE A 82 42.41 30.13 1.87
CA ILE A 82 42.87 30.62 0.55
C ILE A 82 44.38 30.52 0.42
N ASP A 83 45.13 30.89 1.47
CA ASP A 83 46.58 30.79 1.48
C ASP A 83 47.07 29.33 1.37
N GLN A 84 46.25 28.37 1.77
CA GLN A 84 46.45 26.93 1.52
C GLN A 84 45.98 26.46 0.12
N GLY A 85 45.50 27.38 -0.72
CA GLY A 85 44.95 27.05 -2.04
C GLY A 85 43.54 26.46 -2.02
N ILE A 86 42.86 26.46 -0.86
CA ILE A 86 41.53 25.85 -0.66
C ILE A 86 40.45 26.92 -0.84
N ASN A 87 39.44 26.62 -1.66
CA ASN A 87 38.30 27.53 -1.85
C ASN A 87 37.31 27.40 -0.67
N PRO A 88 37.10 28.45 0.16
CA PRO A 88 36.20 28.37 1.31
C PRO A 88 34.74 28.08 0.96
N ARG A 89 34.26 28.45 -0.26
CA ARG A 89 32.92 28.08 -0.72
C ARG A 89 32.78 26.58 -0.86
N LYS A 90 33.81 25.92 -1.40
CA LYS A 90 33.78 24.47 -1.58
C LYS A 90 33.74 23.76 -0.21
N VAL A 91 34.58 24.20 0.73
CA VAL A 91 34.57 23.66 2.11
C VAL A 91 33.21 23.82 2.77
N LYS A 92 32.53 24.96 2.60
CA LYS A 92 31.20 25.18 3.15
C LYS A 92 30.14 24.27 2.51
N VAL A 93 30.17 24.08 1.19
CA VAL A 93 29.31 23.17 0.46
C VAL A 93 29.55 21.71 0.88
N ASP A 94 30.84 21.31 0.95
CA ASP A 94 31.19 19.92 1.34
C ASP A 94 30.80 19.66 2.80
N SER A 95 30.95 20.61 3.70
CA SER A 95 30.48 20.53 5.09
C SER A 95 28.96 20.40 5.20
N GLN A 96 28.21 21.13 4.36
CA GLN A 96 26.76 21.04 4.31
C GLN A 96 26.32 19.68 3.76
N LEU A 97 26.94 19.23 2.68
CA LEU A 97 26.70 17.90 2.11
C LEU A 97 27.02 16.78 3.11
N ALA A 98 28.12 16.90 3.85
CA ALA A 98 28.49 15.94 4.90
C ALA A 98 27.46 15.89 6.04
N LYS A 99 26.90 17.04 6.44
CA LYS A 99 25.82 17.11 7.44
C LYS A 99 24.53 16.48 6.93
N GLU A 100 24.18 16.74 5.68
CA GLU A 100 23.00 16.13 5.04
C GLU A 100 23.16 14.62 4.90
N LEU A 101 24.34 14.13 4.53
CA LEU A 101 24.64 12.69 4.48
C LEU A 101 24.51 12.04 5.86
N LYS A 102 25.10 12.64 6.91
CA LYS A 102 24.95 12.13 8.28
C LYS A 102 23.49 12.12 8.75
N ALA A 103 22.73 13.17 8.43
CA ALA A 103 21.30 13.22 8.76
C ALA A 103 20.52 12.10 8.04
N ARG A 104 20.85 11.83 6.78
CA ARG A 104 20.25 10.74 5.99
C ARG A 104 20.67 9.35 6.52
N GLU A 105 21.92 9.16 6.89
CA GLU A 105 22.41 7.91 7.51
C GLU A 105 21.71 7.61 8.83
N SER A 106 21.26 8.61 9.57
CA SER A 106 20.49 8.46 10.81
C SER A 106 19.01 8.16 10.57
N THR A 107 18.51 8.21 9.32
CA THR A 107 17.10 7.99 9.01
C THR A 107 16.65 6.57 9.34
N THR A 108 15.60 6.48 10.15
CA THR A 108 15.00 5.18 10.53
C THR A 108 14.04 4.66 9.47
N LEU A 109 13.74 3.36 9.54
CA LEU A 109 12.73 2.72 8.69
C LEU A 109 11.38 3.46 8.78
N SER A 110 10.93 3.82 9.98
CA SER A 110 9.63 4.48 10.16
C SER A 110 9.55 5.84 9.48
N VAL A 111 10.60 6.65 9.54
CA VAL A 111 10.64 7.98 8.90
C VAL A 111 10.57 7.85 7.37
N ALA A 112 11.43 7.02 6.79
CA ALA A 112 11.42 6.79 5.34
C ALA A 112 10.13 6.08 4.87
N TRP A 113 9.53 5.23 5.72
CA TRP A 113 8.26 4.59 5.43
C TRP A 113 7.12 5.59 5.32
N CYS A 114 7.07 6.61 6.18
CA CYS A 114 6.07 7.69 6.09
C CYS A 114 6.21 8.46 4.77
N GLU A 115 7.42 8.76 4.32
CA GLU A 115 7.64 9.41 3.02
C GLU A 115 7.20 8.51 1.85
N TYR A 116 7.52 7.22 1.92
CA TYR A 116 7.06 6.23 0.95
C TYR A 116 5.53 6.16 0.87
N LEU A 117 4.85 6.14 2.02
CA LEU A 117 3.39 6.17 2.08
C LEU A 117 2.82 7.42 1.41
N ALA A 118 3.38 8.60 1.71
CA ALA A 118 2.95 9.86 1.11
C ALA A 118 3.15 9.87 -0.40
N ALA A 119 4.31 9.40 -0.88
CA ALA A 119 4.64 9.37 -2.31
C ALA A 119 3.81 8.36 -3.12
N ARG A 120 3.28 7.31 -2.47
CA ARG A 120 2.59 6.21 -3.18
C ARG A 120 1.09 6.16 -2.96
N LYS A 121 0.53 6.94 -2.05
CA LYS A 121 -0.89 6.93 -1.67
C LYS A 121 -1.83 7.06 -2.87
N GLU A 122 -1.56 7.96 -3.78
CA GLU A 122 -2.41 8.22 -4.95
C GLU A 122 -2.46 7.05 -5.96
N PHE A 123 -1.45 6.19 -5.94
CA PHE A 123 -1.34 5.04 -6.85
C PHE A 123 -1.91 3.74 -6.27
N TRP A 124 -2.34 3.76 -5.01
CA TRP A 124 -2.77 2.57 -4.29
C TRP A 124 -4.26 2.58 -4.00
N GLY A 125 -4.88 1.41 -4.10
CA GLY A 125 -6.22 1.21 -3.55
C GLY A 125 -6.19 1.26 -2.02
N GLU A 126 -7.30 1.69 -1.42
CA GLU A 126 -7.45 1.91 0.03
C GLU A 126 -6.94 0.74 0.88
N ARG A 127 -7.32 -0.49 0.52
CA ARG A 127 -6.89 -1.69 1.27
C ARG A 127 -5.38 -1.86 1.30
N HIS A 128 -4.72 -1.62 0.18
CA HIS A 128 -3.27 -1.72 0.07
C HIS A 128 -2.56 -0.65 0.91
N TYR A 129 -3.10 0.56 0.92
CA TYR A 129 -2.61 1.65 1.75
C TYR A 129 -2.75 1.32 3.25
N VAL A 130 -3.92 0.84 3.66
CA VAL A 130 -4.19 0.41 5.05
C VAL A 130 -3.27 -0.75 5.48
N ASP A 131 -3.00 -1.71 4.60
CA ASP A 131 -2.05 -2.79 4.90
C ASP A 131 -0.64 -2.26 5.18
N HIS A 132 -0.17 -1.22 4.47
CA HIS A 132 1.12 -0.57 4.73
C HIS A 132 1.15 0.20 6.06
N ILE A 133 0.05 0.84 6.46
CA ILE A 133 -0.05 1.49 7.77
C ILE A 133 0.00 0.45 8.87
N ASN A 134 -0.82 -0.60 8.75
CA ASN A 134 -0.97 -1.61 9.80
C ASN A 134 0.29 -2.45 10.01
N VAL A 135 1.12 -2.62 9.01
CA VAL A 135 2.31 -3.47 9.10
C VAL A 135 3.39 -2.88 10.00
N ILE A 136 3.46 -1.54 10.11
CA ILE A 136 4.47 -0.82 10.92
C ILE A 136 3.90 -0.17 12.19
N HIS A 137 2.58 -0.23 12.38
CA HIS A 137 1.89 0.37 13.52
C HIS A 137 2.46 -0.13 14.87
N LEU A 138 2.66 0.78 15.81
CA LEU A 138 3.26 0.44 17.12
C LEU A 138 2.33 -0.31 18.08
N GLY A 139 1.04 -0.41 17.76
CA GLY A 139 0.06 -1.02 18.65
C GLY A 139 -0.40 -0.12 19.77
N GLY A 140 -1.07 -0.69 20.77
CA GLY A 140 -1.47 0.01 21.98
C GLY A 140 -2.74 0.85 21.89
N SER A 141 -3.40 0.92 20.72
CA SER A 141 -4.69 1.60 20.56
C SER A 141 -5.85 0.70 20.98
N ALA A 142 -6.90 1.26 21.59
CA ALA A 142 -8.11 0.52 21.92
C ALA A 142 -8.80 -0.03 20.66
N ARG A 143 -9.25 -1.28 20.69
CA ARG A 143 -10.05 -1.85 19.61
C ARG A 143 -11.50 -1.38 19.72
N ALA A 144 -12.11 -1.00 18.60
CA ALA A 144 -13.47 -0.44 18.57
C ALA A 144 -14.58 -1.34 19.18
N ARG A 145 -14.36 -2.66 19.26
CA ARG A 145 -15.35 -3.66 19.70
C ARG A 145 -14.81 -4.63 20.74
N SER A 146 -13.74 -4.27 21.45
CA SER A 146 -13.10 -5.16 22.44
C SER A 146 -12.27 -4.33 23.42
N HIS A 147 -12.21 -4.75 24.67
CA HIS A 147 -11.32 -4.18 25.69
C HIS A 147 -9.83 -4.47 25.44
N LYS A 148 -9.50 -5.24 24.40
CA LYS A 148 -8.12 -5.56 24.06
C LYS A 148 -7.49 -4.43 23.26
N LEU A 149 -6.21 -4.18 23.51
CA LEU A 149 -5.42 -3.26 22.70
C LEU A 149 -5.02 -3.89 21.35
N THR A 150 -4.73 -3.04 20.39
CA THR A 150 -4.19 -3.47 19.09
C THR A 150 -2.76 -3.99 19.31
N GLU A 151 -2.44 -5.13 18.70
CA GLU A 151 -1.08 -5.66 18.69
C GLU A 151 -0.19 -4.83 17.77
N PRO A 152 1.11 -4.71 18.07
CA PRO A 152 2.06 -4.08 17.15
C PRO A 152 2.05 -4.74 15.77
N GLY A 153 2.23 -3.92 14.75
CA GLY A 153 2.43 -4.38 13.37
C GLY A 153 3.68 -5.26 13.26
N VAL A 154 3.73 -6.09 12.23
CA VAL A 154 4.80 -7.09 12.07
C VAL A 154 6.18 -6.45 11.83
N LEU A 155 6.24 -5.24 11.25
CA LEU A 155 7.48 -4.48 11.06
C LEU A 155 7.78 -3.50 12.22
N SER A 156 6.95 -3.44 13.24
CA SER A 156 7.13 -2.49 14.35
C SER A 156 8.49 -2.64 15.05
N SER A 157 9.01 -3.85 15.17
CA SER A 157 10.33 -4.12 15.75
C SER A 157 11.49 -3.59 14.88
N LEU A 158 11.26 -3.35 13.61
CA LEU A 158 12.23 -2.75 12.69
C LEU A 158 12.03 -1.23 12.54
N ALA A 159 10.93 -0.66 13.04
CA ALA A 159 10.55 0.74 12.81
C ALA A 159 11.63 1.76 13.22
N ALA A 160 12.31 1.52 14.35
CA ALA A 160 13.36 2.38 14.87
C ALA A 160 14.76 2.05 14.30
N VAL A 161 14.90 1.00 13.51
CA VAL A 161 16.18 0.62 12.89
C VAL A 161 16.53 1.62 11.79
N ARG A 162 17.79 2.10 11.76
CA ARG A 162 18.28 2.96 10.69
C ARG A 162 18.31 2.18 9.37
N LEU A 163 18.02 2.85 8.26
CA LEU A 163 18.02 2.20 6.94
C LEU A 163 19.37 1.54 6.59
N ILE A 164 20.47 2.17 7.01
CA ILE A 164 21.83 1.64 6.79
C ILE A 164 22.08 0.33 7.58
N ASP A 165 21.39 0.14 8.72
CA ASP A 165 21.51 -1.04 9.57
C ASP A 165 20.49 -2.14 9.22
N LEU A 166 19.66 -1.92 8.22
CA LEU A 166 18.65 -2.88 7.77
C LEU A 166 19.29 -3.92 6.84
N THR A 167 20.20 -4.71 7.42
CA THR A 167 20.96 -5.75 6.71
C THR A 167 20.13 -7.01 6.45
N ALA A 168 20.64 -7.90 5.60
CA ALA A 168 20.02 -9.20 5.32
C ALA A 168 19.91 -10.07 6.59
N GLU A 169 20.92 -10.02 7.46
CA GLU A 169 20.96 -10.76 8.73
C GLU A 169 19.85 -10.28 9.67
N ARG A 170 19.68 -8.96 9.80
CA ARG A 170 18.63 -8.36 10.63
C ARG A 170 17.22 -8.70 10.16
N VAL A 171 17.01 -8.69 8.85
CA VAL A 171 15.74 -9.10 8.25
C VAL A 171 15.51 -10.62 8.43
N THR A 172 16.56 -11.42 8.36
CA THR A 172 16.48 -12.87 8.61
C THR A 172 16.09 -13.17 10.06
N GLU A 173 16.68 -12.47 11.03
CA GLU A 173 16.32 -12.60 12.46
C GLU A 173 14.86 -12.19 12.69
N TRP A 174 14.44 -11.06 12.14
CA TRP A 174 13.04 -10.64 12.14
C TRP A 174 12.11 -11.71 11.56
N ALA A 175 12.47 -12.28 10.41
CA ALA A 175 11.68 -13.32 9.76
C ALA A 175 11.55 -14.60 10.59
N LYS A 176 12.59 -14.97 11.33
CA LYS A 176 12.57 -16.11 12.26
C LYS A 176 11.54 -15.89 13.37
N VAL A 177 11.55 -14.71 13.99
CA VAL A 177 10.64 -14.38 15.10
C VAL A 177 9.19 -14.25 14.61
N GLU A 178 8.96 -13.44 13.60
CA GLU A 178 7.59 -13.13 13.11
C GLU A 178 7.01 -14.26 12.25
N GLY A 179 7.84 -15.00 11.53
CA GLY A 179 7.42 -16.18 10.77
C GLY A 179 6.89 -17.29 11.67
N GLY A 180 7.49 -17.50 12.84
CA GLY A 180 7.01 -18.45 13.84
C GLY A 180 5.68 -18.03 14.49
N LYS A 181 5.49 -16.72 14.73
CA LYS A 181 4.30 -16.19 15.41
C LYS A 181 3.11 -15.97 14.48
N ARG A 182 3.34 -15.33 13.34
CA ARG A 182 2.30 -14.77 12.45
C ARG A 182 2.67 -14.95 10.98
N ALA A 183 2.98 -16.19 10.56
CA ALA A 183 3.54 -16.51 9.25
C ALA A 183 2.84 -15.82 8.05
N GLY A 184 1.50 -15.78 8.03
CA GLY A 184 0.74 -15.12 6.98
C GLY A 184 1.00 -13.61 6.90
N ARG A 185 0.99 -12.93 8.05
CA ARG A 185 1.27 -11.49 8.16
C ARG A 185 2.74 -11.18 7.91
N ALA A 186 3.66 -12.05 8.36
CA ALA A 186 5.09 -11.90 8.10
C ALA A 186 5.41 -11.98 6.61
N ARG A 187 4.78 -12.89 5.86
CA ARG A 187 4.88 -12.96 4.39
C ARG A 187 4.35 -11.70 3.69
N LEU A 188 3.23 -11.15 4.17
CA LEU A 188 2.72 -9.87 3.66
C LEU A 188 3.74 -8.76 3.94
N ALA A 189 4.19 -8.63 5.19
CA ALA A 189 5.16 -7.63 5.61
C ALA A 189 6.46 -7.68 4.80
N ALA A 190 6.98 -8.88 4.55
CA ALA A 190 8.16 -9.08 3.71
C ALA A 190 7.95 -8.57 2.26
N ARG A 191 6.76 -8.81 1.68
CA ARG A 191 6.44 -8.27 0.35
C ARG A 191 6.40 -6.74 0.33
N LEU A 192 5.78 -6.13 1.35
CA LEU A 192 5.68 -4.69 1.47
C LEU A 192 7.07 -4.07 1.73
N LEU A 193 7.87 -4.66 2.62
CA LEU A 193 9.24 -4.23 2.89
C LEU A 193 10.13 -4.36 1.64
N LYS A 194 9.97 -5.43 0.87
CA LYS A 194 10.68 -5.60 -0.41
C LYS A 194 10.35 -4.48 -1.40
N ALA A 195 9.06 -4.12 -1.53
CA ALA A 195 8.62 -3.04 -2.41
C ALA A 195 9.17 -1.68 -1.93
N PHE A 196 9.13 -1.41 -0.63
CA PHE A 196 9.72 -0.23 -0.02
C PHE A 196 11.23 -0.12 -0.27
N LEU A 197 11.99 -1.18 -0.03
CA LEU A 197 13.44 -1.17 -0.28
C LEU A 197 13.79 -0.98 -1.77
N THR A 198 12.95 -1.49 -2.67
CA THR A 198 13.10 -1.22 -4.10
C THR A 198 12.86 0.27 -4.40
N TRP A 199 11.81 0.87 -3.83
CA TRP A 199 11.58 2.31 -3.95
C TRP A 199 12.73 3.13 -3.37
N CYS A 200 13.26 2.75 -2.21
CA CYS A 200 14.43 3.42 -1.63
C CYS A 200 15.66 3.37 -2.53
N SER A 201 15.90 2.23 -3.21
CA SER A 201 17.05 2.08 -4.12
C SER A 201 16.96 2.96 -5.38
N GLU A 202 15.76 3.41 -5.74
CA GLU A 202 15.50 4.32 -6.86
C GLU A 202 15.40 5.79 -6.40
N HIS A 203 15.08 6.03 -5.13
CA HIS A 203 14.84 7.37 -4.60
C HIS A 203 16.15 8.14 -4.33
N PRO A 204 16.31 9.40 -4.82
CA PRO A 204 17.56 10.16 -4.69
C PRO A 204 18.07 10.34 -3.27
N ALA A 205 17.19 10.41 -2.28
CA ALA A 205 17.57 10.58 -0.88
C ALA A 205 18.09 9.29 -0.24
N TYR A 206 17.69 8.10 -0.73
CA TYR A 206 17.92 6.82 -0.05
C TYR A 206 18.80 5.84 -0.81
N ARG A 207 18.96 5.99 -2.13
CA ARG A 207 19.70 5.05 -3.01
C ARG A 207 21.13 4.75 -2.57
N ASN A 208 21.79 5.70 -1.87
CA ASN A 208 23.17 5.55 -1.40
C ASN A 208 23.25 5.01 0.05
N ILE A 209 22.11 4.83 0.73
CA ILE A 209 22.03 4.40 2.13
C ILE A 209 21.60 2.93 2.19
N VAL A 210 20.67 2.53 1.32
CA VAL A 210 20.14 1.17 1.29
C VAL A 210 21.10 0.27 0.52
N VAL A 211 21.78 -0.63 1.24
CA VAL A 211 22.68 -1.61 0.67
C VAL A 211 21.88 -2.81 0.14
N GLY A 212 21.36 -2.69 -1.08
CA GLY A 212 20.59 -3.75 -1.71
C GLY A 212 19.21 -4.00 -1.10
N ASN A 213 18.56 -5.09 -1.51
CA ASN A 213 17.26 -5.46 -0.97
C ASN A 213 17.38 -6.62 0.02
N ALA A 214 17.53 -6.28 1.29
CA ALA A 214 17.75 -7.21 2.40
C ALA A 214 16.71 -8.36 2.51
N VAL A 215 15.51 -8.19 1.93
CA VAL A 215 14.45 -9.22 1.94
C VAL A 215 14.68 -10.30 0.88
N LYS A 216 15.50 -10.04 -0.14
CA LYS A 216 15.69 -10.99 -1.26
C LYS A 216 16.53 -12.22 -0.92
N ASN A 217 17.09 -12.30 0.28
CA ASN A 217 17.94 -13.44 0.65
C ASN A 217 17.16 -14.76 0.76
N LYS A 218 17.87 -15.89 0.55
CA LYS A 218 17.29 -17.24 0.54
C LYS A 218 16.76 -17.62 1.95
N SER A 219 17.55 -17.34 2.98
CA SER A 219 17.22 -17.68 4.37
C SER A 219 15.91 -17.04 4.84
N THR A 220 15.69 -15.75 4.55
CA THR A 220 14.42 -15.07 4.86
C THR A 220 13.23 -15.75 4.20
N ARG A 221 13.36 -16.16 2.92
CA ARG A 221 12.27 -16.87 2.21
C ARG A 221 11.98 -18.25 2.79
N GLU A 222 13.00 -18.97 3.21
CA GLU A 222 12.87 -20.30 3.82
C GLU A 222 12.18 -20.20 5.20
N LEU A 223 12.58 -19.24 6.04
CA LEU A 223 11.97 -18.99 7.35
C LEU A 223 10.50 -18.57 7.26
N LEU A 224 10.15 -17.75 6.29
CA LEU A 224 8.76 -17.33 6.07
C LEU A 224 7.90 -18.44 5.45
N GLY A 225 8.52 -19.40 4.76
CA GLY A 225 7.88 -20.53 4.12
C GLY A 225 6.86 -20.15 3.04
N LYS A 226 6.25 -21.15 2.45
CA LYS A 226 5.16 -20.98 1.49
C LYS A 226 3.81 -20.89 2.20
N PRO A 227 2.80 -20.21 1.64
CA PRO A 227 1.43 -20.32 2.12
C PRO A 227 0.99 -21.78 2.10
N LYS A 228 0.31 -22.23 3.16
CA LYS A 228 -0.32 -23.54 3.14
C LYS A 228 -1.45 -23.52 2.09
N LEU A 229 -1.43 -24.48 1.20
CA LEU A 229 -2.55 -24.70 0.30
C LEU A 229 -3.74 -25.14 1.15
N LEU A 230 -4.89 -24.53 0.89
CA LEU A 230 -6.15 -24.91 1.55
C LEU A 230 -6.86 -25.90 0.65
N ASP A 231 -7.22 -27.01 1.23
CA ASP A 231 -7.93 -28.13 0.59
C ASP A 231 -9.37 -28.24 1.14
N ASP A 232 -9.94 -27.08 1.46
CA ASP A 232 -11.29 -26.97 2.00
C ASP A 232 -12.31 -26.86 0.86
N VAL A 233 -12.70 -27.99 0.30
CA VAL A 233 -13.73 -28.15 -0.75
C VAL A 233 -14.83 -29.08 -0.28
N LEU A 234 -16.08 -28.79 -0.70
CA LEU A 234 -17.19 -29.70 -0.51
C LEU A 234 -17.02 -30.91 -1.42
N GLN A 235 -17.13 -32.09 -0.82
CA GLN A 235 -17.27 -33.34 -1.55
C GLN A 235 -18.74 -33.59 -1.89
N ARG A 236 -18.99 -34.42 -2.90
CA ARG A 236 -20.33 -34.76 -3.34
C ARG A 236 -21.26 -35.20 -2.19
N GLU A 237 -20.76 -36.06 -1.33
CA GLU A 237 -21.48 -36.65 -0.19
C GLU A 237 -21.83 -35.62 0.90
N GLN A 238 -21.14 -34.50 0.91
CA GLN A 238 -21.33 -33.43 1.91
C GLN A 238 -22.36 -32.38 1.50
N LEU A 239 -22.77 -32.36 0.23
CA LEU A 239 -23.68 -31.35 -0.31
C LEU A 239 -25.02 -31.34 0.41
N SER A 240 -25.62 -32.53 0.67
CA SER A 240 -26.91 -32.61 1.34
C SER A 240 -26.86 -32.04 2.75
N SER A 241 -25.88 -32.43 3.57
CA SER A 241 -25.70 -31.90 4.93
C SER A 241 -25.43 -30.42 4.94
N TRP A 242 -24.59 -29.92 4.02
CA TRP A 242 -24.26 -28.50 3.91
C TRP A 242 -25.49 -27.65 3.53
N PHE A 243 -26.26 -28.05 2.51
CA PHE A 243 -27.48 -27.33 2.11
C PHE A 243 -28.52 -27.34 3.22
N CYS A 244 -28.71 -28.47 3.91
CA CYS A 244 -29.60 -28.55 5.05
C CYS A 244 -29.23 -27.58 6.15
N ALA A 245 -27.96 -27.50 6.50
CA ALA A 245 -27.46 -26.56 7.53
C ALA A 245 -27.58 -25.08 7.09
N VAL A 246 -27.27 -24.77 5.83
CA VAL A 246 -27.38 -23.40 5.30
C VAL A 246 -28.84 -22.95 5.23
N LYS A 247 -29.77 -23.80 4.80
CA LYS A 247 -31.20 -23.47 4.73
C LYS A 247 -31.84 -23.26 6.12
N LYS A 248 -31.25 -23.84 7.18
CA LYS A 248 -31.68 -23.65 8.59
C LYS A 248 -31.17 -22.38 9.24
N LEU A 249 -30.38 -21.55 8.55
CA LEU A 249 -29.94 -20.29 9.09
C LEU A 249 -31.12 -19.31 9.26
N ASP A 250 -31.22 -18.66 10.41
CA ASP A 250 -32.27 -17.71 10.71
C ASP A 250 -32.35 -16.52 9.73
N ASN A 251 -31.20 -16.14 9.19
CA ASN A 251 -31.10 -15.04 8.21
C ASN A 251 -31.16 -15.58 6.79
N ASN A 252 -32.32 -15.43 6.15
CA ASN A 252 -32.56 -15.89 4.79
C ASN A 252 -31.64 -15.22 3.74
N ILE A 253 -31.23 -13.95 3.95
CA ILE A 253 -30.32 -13.25 3.05
C ILE A 253 -28.94 -13.91 3.08
N ILE A 254 -28.44 -14.27 4.27
CA ILE A 254 -27.16 -14.97 4.41
C ILE A 254 -27.25 -16.40 3.85
N SER A 255 -28.35 -17.10 4.11
CA SER A 255 -28.60 -18.43 3.54
C SER A 255 -28.53 -18.40 2.02
N SER A 256 -29.27 -17.48 1.39
CA SER A 256 -29.29 -17.31 -0.06
C SER A 256 -27.93 -16.88 -0.62
N TYR A 257 -27.22 -16.01 0.09
CA TYR A 257 -25.87 -15.61 -0.29
C TYR A 257 -24.89 -16.79 -0.32
N LEU A 258 -24.91 -17.66 0.69
CA LEU A 258 -24.02 -18.84 0.74
C LEU A 258 -24.33 -19.82 -0.38
N GLN A 259 -25.61 -20.07 -0.67
CA GLN A 259 -26.03 -20.90 -1.79
C GLN A 259 -25.60 -20.29 -3.14
N ALA A 260 -25.84 -19.00 -3.34
CA ALA A 260 -25.41 -18.26 -4.52
C ALA A 260 -23.88 -18.29 -4.69
N LEU A 261 -23.12 -18.20 -3.59
CA LEU A 261 -21.66 -18.25 -3.62
C LEU A 261 -21.15 -19.61 -4.10
N LEU A 262 -21.76 -20.70 -3.64
CA LEU A 262 -21.46 -22.05 -4.13
C LEU A 262 -21.83 -22.21 -5.61
N LEU A 263 -23.04 -21.78 -6.00
CA LEU A 263 -23.58 -22.01 -7.33
C LEU A 263 -22.95 -21.13 -8.42
N THR A 264 -22.39 -19.98 -8.08
CA THR A 264 -21.70 -19.09 -9.04
C THR A 264 -20.18 -19.24 -9.02
N GLY A 265 -19.63 -19.82 -7.96
CA GLY A 265 -18.18 -19.83 -7.73
C GLY A 265 -17.53 -18.45 -7.68
N SER A 266 -18.30 -17.38 -7.46
CA SER A 266 -17.81 -15.99 -7.41
C SER A 266 -16.89 -15.75 -6.22
N ARG A 267 -16.14 -14.62 -6.24
CA ARG A 267 -15.41 -14.21 -5.03
C ARG A 267 -16.40 -13.67 -3.99
N PRO A 268 -16.22 -13.96 -2.70
CA PRO A 268 -17.16 -13.54 -1.66
C PRO A 268 -17.56 -12.06 -1.75
N ASN A 269 -16.60 -11.17 -1.84
CA ASN A 269 -16.86 -9.72 -1.86
C ASN A 269 -17.50 -9.21 -3.17
N GLU A 270 -17.32 -9.91 -4.29
CA GLU A 270 -17.98 -9.56 -5.56
C GLU A 270 -19.49 -9.85 -5.45
N LEU A 271 -19.83 -10.97 -4.84
CA LEU A 271 -21.22 -11.37 -4.70
C LEU A 271 -21.98 -10.52 -3.66
N THR A 272 -21.36 -10.14 -2.53
CA THR A 272 -22.01 -9.29 -1.54
C THR A 272 -22.41 -7.91 -2.07
N ALA A 273 -21.70 -7.41 -3.08
CA ALA A 273 -21.90 -6.08 -3.64
C ALA A 273 -22.87 -6.02 -4.84
N ILE A 274 -23.47 -7.14 -5.23
CA ILE A 274 -24.42 -7.19 -6.35
C ILE A 274 -25.67 -6.36 -6.04
N ARG A 275 -26.10 -5.57 -7.01
CA ARG A 275 -27.32 -4.76 -6.95
C ARG A 275 -28.43 -5.39 -7.78
N TRP A 276 -29.67 -5.05 -7.50
CA TRP A 276 -30.83 -5.51 -8.26
C TRP A 276 -30.76 -5.16 -9.75
N LYS A 277 -30.18 -4.03 -10.10
CA LYS A 277 -29.95 -3.61 -11.50
C LYS A 277 -28.94 -4.50 -12.24
N ASP A 278 -28.11 -5.26 -11.51
CA ASP A 278 -27.09 -6.16 -12.07
C ASP A 278 -27.70 -7.56 -12.34
N VAL A 279 -28.96 -7.81 -11.90
CA VAL A 279 -29.71 -9.07 -12.09
C VAL A 279 -30.75 -8.87 -13.18
N ASP A 280 -30.55 -9.51 -14.31
CA ASP A 280 -31.51 -9.47 -15.40
C ASP A 280 -32.31 -10.79 -15.44
N PHE A 281 -33.53 -10.75 -14.89
CA PHE A 281 -34.44 -11.89 -14.87
C PHE A 281 -35.07 -12.18 -16.25
N ARG A 282 -35.10 -11.20 -17.15
CA ARG A 282 -35.65 -11.38 -18.50
C ARG A 282 -34.70 -12.17 -19.37
N TRP A 283 -33.43 -11.80 -19.37
CA TRP A 283 -32.39 -12.46 -20.17
C TRP A 283 -31.61 -13.52 -19.40
N ASN A 284 -32.04 -13.80 -18.17
CA ASN A 284 -31.39 -14.77 -17.28
C ASN A 284 -29.86 -14.56 -17.24
N SER A 285 -29.46 -13.37 -16.85
CA SER A 285 -28.05 -13.00 -16.76
C SER A 285 -27.75 -12.23 -15.46
N LEU A 286 -26.52 -12.35 -15.00
CA LEU A 286 -26.02 -11.72 -13.78
C LEU A 286 -24.71 -11.00 -14.10
N THR A 287 -24.68 -9.69 -13.92
CA THR A 287 -23.47 -8.87 -14.07
C THR A 287 -22.75 -8.79 -12.73
N ILE A 288 -21.50 -9.20 -12.71
CA ILE A 288 -20.66 -9.19 -11.51
C ILE A 288 -19.49 -8.24 -11.76
N LYS A 289 -19.32 -7.23 -10.89
CA LYS A 289 -18.17 -6.34 -10.94
C LYS A 289 -16.90 -7.12 -10.58
N ASP A 290 -15.94 -7.13 -11.50
CA ASP A 290 -14.68 -7.81 -11.34
C ASP A 290 -13.55 -6.77 -11.18
N LYS A 291 -12.73 -6.94 -10.15
CA LYS A 291 -11.58 -6.06 -9.89
C LYS A 291 -10.50 -6.12 -10.99
N VAL A 292 -10.57 -7.15 -11.82
CA VAL A 292 -9.53 -7.50 -12.81
C VAL A 292 -9.88 -6.99 -14.22
N GLU A 293 -11.16 -7.16 -14.64
CA GLU A 293 -11.65 -6.83 -15.98
C GLU A 293 -12.75 -5.75 -15.97
N GLY A 294 -13.07 -5.21 -14.78
CA GLY A 294 -14.14 -4.24 -14.58
C GLY A 294 -15.46 -4.90 -14.29
N GLU A 295 -15.99 -5.71 -15.20
CA GLU A 295 -17.22 -6.48 -15.01
C GLU A 295 -17.23 -7.74 -15.88
N ARG A 296 -18.01 -8.73 -15.46
CA ARG A 296 -18.31 -9.93 -16.25
C ARG A 296 -19.78 -10.28 -16.16
N VAL A 297 -20.32 -10.84 -17.23
CA VAL A 297 -21.68 -11.34 -17.28
C VAL A 297 -21.64 -12.87 -17.22
N ILE A 298 -22.38 -13.45 -16.30
CA ILE A 298 -22.56 -14.90 -16.16
C ILE A 298 -24.05 -15.26 -16.30
N PRO A 299 -24.37 -16.51 -16.64
CA PRO A 299 -25.76 -16.94 -16.66
C PRO A 299 -26.39 -16.91 -15.26
N LEU A 300 -27.61 -16.42 -15.18
CA LEU A 300 -28.47 -16.60 -14.02
C LEU A 300 -29.20 -17.91 -14.19
N THR A 301 -28.81 -18.92 -13.41
CA THR A 301 -29.35 -20.29 -13.52
C THR A 301 -30.73 -20.38 -12.87
N PRO A 302 -31.59 -21.38 -13.22
CA PRO A 302 -32.98 -21.42 -12.79
C PRO A 302 -33.19 -21.39 -11.27
N TYR A 303 -32.49 -22.23 -10.52
CA TYR A 303 -32.60 -22.23 -9.06
C TYR A 303 -32.08 -20.95 -8.45
N LEU A 304 -30.93 -20.46 -8.92
CA LEU A 304 -30.38 -19.20 -8.47
C LEU A 304 -31.32 -18.02 -8.76
N SER A 305 -32.00 -18.02 -9.92
CA SER A 305 -32.98 -17.00 -10.28
C SER A 305 -34.15 -16.96 -9.28
N GLU A 306 -34.75 -18.12 -8.97
CA GLU A 306 -35.83 -18.19 -7.98
C GLU A 306 -35.35 -17.83 -6.57
N LEU A 307 -34.16 -18.31 -6.19
CA LEU A 307 -33.53 -17.98 -4.90
C LEU A 307 -33.37 -16.46 -4.71
N LEU A 308 -32.90 -15.76 -5.73
CA LEU A 308 -32.73 -14.30 -5.67
C LEU A 308 -34.10 -13.58 -5.75
N ALA A 309 -35.01 -14.04 -6.60
CA ALA A 309 -36.32 -13.43 -6.75
C ALA A 309 -37.15 -13.46 -5.44
N ALA A 310 -36.94 -14.50 -4.59
CA ALA A 310 -37.59 -14.65 -3.29
C ALA A 310 -37.01 -13.70 -2.20
N LEU A 311 -35.93 -12.99 -2.46
CA LEU A 311 -35.33 -12.07 -1.47
C LEU A 311 -36.09 -10.75 -1.39
N PRO A 312 -36.21 -10.17 -0.19
CA PRO A 312 -36.84 -8.85 -0.01
C PRO A 312 -35.97 -7.76 -0.63
N ARG A 313 -36.60 -6.84 -1.39
CA ARG A 313 -35.93 -5.67 -1.99
C ARG A 313 -35.92 -4.48 -1.02
N CYS A 314 -35.14 -4.61 0.07
CA CYS A 314 -35.06 -3.57 1.11
C CYS A 314 -34.28 -2.32 0.66
N ASN A 315 -33.33 -2.47 -0.25
CA ASN A 315 -32.53 -1.39 -0.83
C ASN A 315 -31.98 -1.84 -2.21
N ASP A 316 -31.01 -1.09 -2.75
CA ASP A 316 -30.41 -1.38 -4.06
C ASP A 316 -29.66 -2.71 -4.13
N PHE A 317 -29.22 -3.26 -2.99
CA PHE A 317 -28.43 -4.47 -2.95
C PHE A 317 -29.27 -5.74 -2.83
N VAL A 318 -28.88 -6.77 -3.57
CA VAL A 318 -29.52 -8.11 -3.51
C VAL A 318 -29.36 -8.72 -2.11
N PHE A 319 -28.12 -8.69 -1.60
CA PHE A 319 -27.80 -9.16 -0.25
C PHE A 319 -27.74 -7.97 0.72
N SER A 320 -28.90 -7.41 0.99
CA SER A 320 -29.03 -6.22 1.85
C SER A 320 -28.71 -6.52 3.32
N SER A 321 -28.22 -5.52 4.04
CA SER A 321 -28.00 -5.58 5.48
C SER A 321 -28.42 -4.26 6.12
N PRO A 322 -29.47 -4.25 6.95
CA PRO A 322 -29.95 -3.03 7.59
C PRO A 322 -29.00 -2.50 8.67
N THR A 323 -28.14 -3.37 9.21
CA THR A 323 -27.18 -3.01 10.27
C THR A 323 -25.82 -2.54 9.76
N ALA A 324 -25.52 -2.75 8.47
CA ALA A 324 -24.27 -2.34 7.87
C ALA A 324 -24.40 -0.92 7.27
N ALA A 325 -23.48 -0.02 7.60
CA ALA A 325 -23.43 1.33 7.03
C ALA A 325 -23.34 1.35 5.49
N SER A 326 -22.80 0.29 4.88
CA SER A 326 -22.74 0.11 3.43
C SER A 326 -24.08 -0.30 2.80
N GLY A 327 -25.08 -0.66 3.61
CA GLY A 327 -26.37 -1.18 3.14
C GLY A 327 -26.37 -2.62 2.65
N HIS A 328 -25.21 -3.26 2.52
CA HIS A 328 -25.08 -4.65 2.06
C HIS A 328 -24.36 -5.54 3.05
N LEU A 329 -24.46 -6.86 2.87
CA LEU A 329 -23.76 -7.85 3.66
C LEU A 329 -22.23 -7.65 3.55
N ILE A 330 -21.54 -7.49 4.71
CA ILE A 330 -20.08 -7.28 4.75
C ILE A 330 -19.34 -8.55 5.13
N ASP A 331 -19.78 -9.21 6.22
CA ASP A 331 -19.05 -10.33 6.83
C ASP A 331 -19.98 -11.47 7.24
N PRO A 332 -20.24 -12.44 6.35
CA PRO A 332 -21.07 -13.60 6.66
C PRO A 332 -20.31 -14.74 7.35
N HIS A 333 -19.04 -14.55 7.75
CA HIS A 333 -18.20 -15.63 8.28
C HIS A 333 -18.79 -16.33 9.50
N SER A 334 -19.41 -15.58 10.43
CA SER A 334 -19.99 -16.17 11.64
C SER A 334 -21.13 -17.15 11.31
N ALA A 335 -22.05 -16.76 10.43
CA ALA A 335 -23.16 -17.61 10.00
C ALA A 335 -22.67 -18.80 9.14
N HIS A 336 -21.71 -18.55 8.25
CA HIS A 336 -21.06 -19.60 7.49
C HIS A 336 -20.41 -20.64 8.40
N ASN A 337 -19.64 -20.22 9.40
CA ASN A 337 -19.02 -21.12 10.36
C ASN A 337 -20.05 -21.92 11.16
N LYS A 338 -21.18 -21.30 11.57
CA LYS A 338 -22.29 -22.02 12.23
C LYS A 338 -22.84 -23.12 11.33
N ALA A 339 -23.11 -22.82 10.07
CA ALA A 339 -23.61 -23.81 9.10
C ALA A 339 -22.59 -24.94 8.87
N CYS A 340 -21.31 -24.61 8.75
CA CYS A 340 -20.25 -25.61 8.60
C CYS A 340 -20.17 -26.54 9.82
N VAL A 341 -20.16 -26.00 11.03
CA VAL A 341 -20.16 -26.80 12.27
C VAL A 341 -21.37 -27.70 12.35
N ALA A 342 -22.56 -27.20 12.03
CA ALA A 342 -23.80 -27.98 12.01
C ALA A 342 -23.78 -29.11 10.97
N ALA A 343 -23.04 -28.93 9.88
CA ALA A 343 -22.85 -29.96 8.84
C ALA A 343 -21.66 -30.88 9.09
N GLY A 344 -20.91 -30.70 10.20
CA GLY A 344 -19.67 -31.44 10.50
C GLY A 344 -18.50 -31.10 9.58
N LEU A 345 -18.44 -29.85 9.07
CA LEU A 345 -17.48 -29.41 8.07
C LEU A 345 -16.56 -28.32 8.62
N THR A 346 -15.36 -28.23 8.05
CA THR A 346 -14.42 -27.13 8.30
C THR A 346 -14.00 -26.53 6.97
N MET A 347 -14.54 -25.36 6.62
CA MET A 347 -14.21 -24.71 5.38
C MET A 347 -14.37 -23.19 5.46
N THR A 348 -13.67 -22.48 4.57
CA THR A 348 -13.76 -21.02 4.42
C THR A 348 -14.80 -20.63 3.38
N LEU A 349 -15.19 -19.35 3.33
CA LEU A 349 -16.03 -18.84 2.23
C LEU A 349 -15.38 -19.05 0.86
N TYR A 350 -14.06 -18.94 0.77
CA TYR A 350 -13.33 -19.28 -0.46
C TYR A 350 -13.33 -20.77 -0.78
N GLY A 351 -13.58 -21.62 0.22
CA GLY A 351 -13.84 -23.04 0.05
C GLY A 351 -15.04 -23.30 -0.86
N LEU A 352 -16.12 -22.51 -0.74
CA LEU A 352 -17.29 -22.62 -1.63
C LEU A 352 -16.93 -22.35 -3.09
N ARG A 353 -16.07 -21.35 -3.34
CA ARG A 353 -15.57 -21.06 -4.68
C ARG A 353 -14.67 -22.19 -5.23
N ARG A 354 -13.82 -22.78 -4.38
CA ARG A 354 -13.05 -23.97 -4.76
C ARG A 354 -13.95 -25.16 -5.03
N SER A 355 -14.99 -25.33 -4.21
CA SER A 355 -15.99 -26.37 -4.40
C SER A 355 -16.68 -26.28 -5.75
N PHE A 356 -17.10 -25.09 -6.19
CA PHE A 356 -17.69 -24.91 -7.52
C PHE A 356 -16.78 -25.46 -8.62
N ALA A 357 -15.47 -25.11 -8.60
CA ALA A 357 -14.53 -25.61 -9.59
C ALA A 357 -14.39 -27.14 -9.53
N THR A 358 -14.22 -27.71 -8.32
CA THR A 358 -14.06 -29.15 -8.14
C THR A 358 -15.33 -29.92 -8.52
N LEU A 359 -16.50 -29.42 -8.13
CA LEU A 359 -17.78 -30.07 -8.42
C LEU A 359 -18.14 -30.00 -9.91
N SER A 360 -17.70 -28.98 -10.65
CA SER A 360 -17.92 -28.90 -12.09
C SER A 360 -17.18 -29.95 -12.89
N GLU A 361 -16.10 -30.54 -12.36
CA GLU A 361 -15.36 -31.64 -13.01
C GLU A 361 -16.20 -32.95 -13.06
N TRP A 362 -17.14 -33.15 -12.13
CA TRP A 362 -17.99 -34.36 -12.12
C TRP A 362 -18.90 -34.48 -13.34
N ILE A 363 -19.18 -33.41 -14.03
CA ILE A 363 -19.96 -33.37 -15.26
C ILE A 363 -19.12 -33.05 -16.48
N GLU A 364 -17.81 -33.21 -16.37
CA GLU A 364 -16.84 -33.00 -17.45
C GLU A 364 -16.90 -31.57 -18.05
N THR A 365 -17.20 -30.57 -17.22
CA THR A 365 -17.26 -29.16 -17.67
C THR A 365 -15.91 -28.75 -18.21
N PRO A 366 -15.82 -28.21 -19.43
CA PRO A 366 -14.56 -27.67 -19.93
C PRO A 366 -13.97 -26.62 -18.98
N SER A 367 -12.73 -26.80 -18.55
CA SER A 367 -12.08 -25.97 -17.51
C SER A 367 -12.12 -24.47 -17.80
N GLY A 368 -12.05 -24.09 -19.07
CA GLY A 368 -12.18 -22.70 -19.49
C GLY A 368 -13.58 -22.10 -19.31
N ILE A 369 -14.64 -22.92 -19.31
CA ILE A 369 -16.02 -22.48 -19.01
C ILE A 369 -16.16 -22.20 -17.52
N ALA A 370 -15.79 -23.16 -16.67
CA ALA A 370 -15.81 -22.96 -15.22
C ALA A 370 -14.94 -21.78 -14.80
N ALA A 371 -13.74 -21.63 -15.38
CA ALA A 371 -12.85 -20.51 -15.14
C ALA A 371 -13.47 -19.16 -15.53
N GLN A 372 -14.17 -19.08 -16.67
CA GLN A 372 -14.82 -17.84 -17.12
C GLN A 372 -16.01 -17.48 -16.25
N ILE A 373 -16.85 -18.44 -15.84
CA ILE A 373 -17.95 -18.20 -14.88
C ILE A 373 -17.38 -17.63 -13.57
N GLN A 374 -16.30 -18.20 -13.07
CA GLN A 374 -15.62 -17.73 -11.86
C GLN A 374 -14.89 -16.39 -12.02
N GLY A 375 -14.62 -15.90 -13.23
CA GLY A 375 -13.83 -14.68 -13.47
C GLY A 375 -12.33 -14.90 -13.23
N HIS A 376 -11.80 -16.03 -13.70
CA HIS A 376 -10.36 -16.24 -13.82
C HIS A 376 -9.85 -15.66 -15.14
N LYS A 377 -8.71 -14.96 -15.08
CA LYS A 377 -8.05 -14.51 -16.32
C LYS A 377 -7.55 -15.72 -17.10
N PRO A 378 -7.78 -15.74 -18.42
CA PRO A 378 -7.15 -16.72 -19.27
C PRO A 378 -5.62 -16.66 -19.12
N SER A 379 -4.99 -17.78 -18.81
CA SER A 379 -3.53 -17.87 -18.62
C SER A 379 -2.78 -18.15 -19.92
N GLY A 380 -3.44 -18.78 -20.89
CA GLY A 380 -2.85 -19.16 -22.17
C GLY A 380 -3.11 -18.15 -23.27
N VAL A 381 -2.18 -17.99 -24.21
CA VAL A 381 -2.31 -17.15 -25.40
C VAL A 381 -3.56 -17.50 -26.21
N ARG A 382 -3.81 -18.83 -26.42
CA ARG A 382 -4.97 -19.33 -27.14
C ARG A 382 -6.28 -18.88 -26.50
N GLU A 383 -6.43 -19.06 -25.19
CA GLU A 383 -7.64 -18.66 -24.45
C GLU A 383 -7.84 -17.13 -24.50
N LYS A 384 -6.76 -16.37 -24.34
CA LYS A 384 -6.82 -14.92 -24.29
C LYS A 384 -7.18 -14.30 -25.64
N HIS A 385 -6.67 -14.83 -26.73
CA HIS A 385 -6.75 -14.17 -28.04
C HIS A 385 -7.70 -14.84 -29.03
N TYR A 386 -7.90 -16.15 -28.94
CA TYR A 386 -8.63 -16.91 -29.97
C TYR A 386 -9.98 -17.49 -29.50
N ILE A 387 -10.17 -17.70 -28.18
CA ILE A 387 -11.40 -18.29 -27.71
C ILE A 387 -12.33 -17.21 -27.16
N ARG A 388 -13.55 -17.17 -27.70
CA ARG A 388 -14.66 -16.34 -27.22
C ARG A 388 -15.84 -17.25 -26.94
N ARG A 389 -16.30 -17.27 -25.69
CA ARG A 389 -17.44 -18.09 -25.26
C ARG A 389 -18.64 -17.19 -25.05
N PRO A 390 -19.67 -17.27 -25.92
CA PRO A 390 -20.91 -16.50 -25.73
C PRO A 390 -21.64 -16.95 -24.46
N LEU A 391 -22.51 -16.09 -23.94
CA LEU A 391 -23.25 -16.33 -22.69
C LEU A 391 -24.08 -17.63 -22.75
N ASP A 392 -24.64 -17.96 -23.90
CA ASP A 392 -25.46 -19.17 -24.08
C ASP A 392 -24.64 -20.48 -23.96
N LEU A 393 -23.38 -20.45 -24.40
CA LEU A 393 -22.48 -21.58 -24.18
C LEU A 393 -22.14 -21.75 -22.68
N LEU A 394 -21.94 -20.64 -21.96
CA LEU A 394 -21.77 -20.68 -20.50
C LEU A 394 -23.05 -21.17 -19.82
N ARG A 395 -24.24 -20.73 -20.30
CA ARG A 395 -25.56 -21.11 -19.76
C ARG A 395 -25.77 -22.60 -19.82
N LYS A 396 -25.48 -23.21 -20.96
CA LYS A 396 -25.61 -24.68 -21.14
C LYS A 396 -24.91 -25.42 -20.00
N TRP A 397 -23.67 -25.09 -19.71
CA TRP A 397 -22.88 -25.77 -18.70
C TRP A 397 -23.23 -25.34 -17.27
N HIS A 398 -23.52 -24.08 -17.04
CA HIS A 398 -23.84 -23.58 -15.71
C HIS A 398 -25.13 -24.16 -15.17
N ILE A 399 -26.15 -24.31 -16.02
CA ILE A 399 -27.41 -25.01 -15.66
C ILE A 399 -27.15 -26.48 -15.33
N GLN A 400 -26.28 -27.16 -16.08
CA GLN A 400 -25.93 -28.54 -15.78
C GLN A 400 -25.17 -28.68 -14.46
N ILE A 401 -24.26 -27.77 -14.16
CA ILE A 401 -23.53 -27.70 -12.86
C ILE A 401 -24.53 -27.52 -11.72
N GLU A 402 -25.43 -26.54 -11.82
CA GLU A 402 -26.45 -26.26 -10.82
C GLU A 402 -27.36 -27.50 -10.62
N ALA A 403 -27.91 -28.06 -11.68
CA ALA A 403 -28.80 -29.23 -11.61
C ALA A 403 -28.11 -30.44 -10.96
N TRP A 404 -26.85 -30.70 -11.31
CA TRP A 404 -26.08 -31.77 -10.71
C TRP A 404 -25.83 -31.53 -9.22
N ILE A 405 -25.42 -30.31 -8.81
CA ILE A 405 -25.22 -29.96 -7.40
C ILE A 405 -26.50 -30.12 -6.60
N LEU A 406 -27.64 -29.65 -7.10
CA LEU A 406 -28.94 -29.76 -6.43
C LEU A 406 -29.37 -31.23 -6.29
N LYS A 407 -29.18 -32.03 -7.33
CA LYS A 407 -29.44 -33.49 -7.30
C LYS A 407 -28.61 -34.17 -6.20
N GLN A 408 -27.31 -33.90 -6.11
CA GLN A 408 -26.45 -34.49 -5.07
C GLN A 408 -26.79 -33.95 -3.66
N ALA A 409 -27.36 -32.74 -3.58
CA ALA A 409 -27.85 -32.16 -2.33
C ALA A 409 -29.24 -32.71 -1.89
N ASN A 410 -29.87 -33.60 -2.65
CA ASN A 410 -31.25 -34.05 -2.47
C ASN A 410 -32.26 -32.89 -2.43
N ILE A 411 -32.10 -31.96 -3.35
CA ILE A 411 -33.00 -30.82 -3.51
C ILE A 411 -33.83 -31.09 -4.77
N ASP A 412 -35.11 -31.38 -4.58
CA ASP A 412 -36.06 -31.45 -5.67
C ASP A 412 -36.43 -30.06 -6.14
N PHE A 413 -35.89 -29.70 -7.29
CA PHE A 413 -36.14 -28.41 -7.92
C PHE A 413 -36.60 -28.62 -9.36
N VAL A 414 -37.80 -28.17 -9.62
CA VAL A 414 -38.37 -28.16 -10.98
C VAL A 414 -38.45 -26.71 -11.41
N PRO A 415 -37.67 -26.27 -12.44
CA PRO A 415 -37.77 -24.92 -12.95
C PRO A 415 -39.21 -24.58 -13.34
N GLN A 416 -39.74 -23.47 -12.83
CA GLN A 416 -41.02 -22.97 -13.35
C GLN A 416 -40.80 -22.61 -14.83
N ALA A 417 -41.61 -23.22 -15.68
CA ALA A 417 -41.57 -22.90 -17.12
C ALA A 417 -41.63 -21.39 -17.29
N SER A 418 -40.67 -20.85 -18.02
CA SER A 418 -40.56 -19.42 -18.29
C SER A 418 -41.93 -18.92 -18.75
N ARG A 419 -42.57 -18.06 -17.95
CA ARG A 419 -43.73 -17.29 -18.44
C ARG A 419 -43.19 -16.39 -19.55
N VAL A 420 -43.40 -16.82 -20.80
CA VAL A 420 -43.15 -16.10 -22.04
C VAL A 420 -43.98 -14.81 -22.06
#